data_83dd86f0eae10302ad1b58efce7738f5
#
_entry.id   83dd86f0eae10302ad1b58efce7738f5
#
_cell.length_a   1.000
_cell.length_b   1.000
_cell.length_c   1.000
_cell.angle_alpha   90.00
_cell.angle_beta   90.00
_cell.angle_gamma   90.00
#
_symmetry.space_group_name_H-M   'P 1'
#
loop_
_entity.id
_entity.type
_entity.pdbx_description
1 polymer ?
#
loop_
_entity_poly.entity_id
_entity_poly.type
_entity_poly.pdbx_seq_one_letter_code
_entity_poly.pdbx_strand_id
1 'polypeptide(L)'
;NYNGYRSLHMDIKVPVYLSDRTEYVVAEIQLRTIAMDFWASLEHDIRYKKDKAALPTGINEQMFACADEIADIDRKMQDMYHRIQAAE
;
A
#
# COMPACT_ATOMS: atom_id res chain seq x y z
N ASN A 1 4.30 -0.11 -14.31
CA ASN A 1 4.66 -1.39 -13.71
C ASN A 1 3.56 -1.88 -12.77
N TYR A 2 2.63 -2.63 -13.32
CA TYR A 2 1.52 -3.14 -12.53
C TYR A 2 1.76 -4.61 -12.18
N ASN A 3 1.89 -4.90 -10.90
CA ASN A 3 1.99 -6.27 -10.39
C ASN A 3 1.05 -6.49 -9.19
N GLY A 4 0.06 -5.62 -9.03
CA GLY A 4 -0.86 -5.69 -7.91
C GLY A 4 -0.39 -4.95 -6.67
N TYR A 5 0.84 -4.46 -6.66
CA TYR A 5 1.36 -3.72 -5.52
C TYR A 5 0.70 -2.35 -5.42
N ARG A 6 0.27 -2.00 -4.23
CA ARG A 6 -0.40 -0.73 -3.97
C ARG A 6 0.13 -0.08 -2.73
N SER A 7 0.15 1.24 -2.75
CA SER A 7 0.44 2.04 -1.58
C SER A 7 -0.42 3.29 -1.61
N LEU A 8 -0.69 3.83 -0.44
CA LEU A 8 -1.44 5.07 -0.31
C LEU A 8 -0.44 6.22 -0.18
N HIS A 9 -0.57 7.21 -1.07
CA HIS A 9 0.24 8.43 -1.03
C HIS A 9 -0.60 9.56 -0.48
N MET A 10 -0.09 10.26 0.53
CA MET A 10 -0.78 11.38 1.14
C MET A 10 0.17 12.55 1.27
N ASP A 11 -0.31 13.74 0.89
CA ASP A 11 0.41 14.97 1.17
C ASP A 11 -0.17 15.59 2.43
N ILE A 12 0.69 15.91 3.38
CA ILE A 12 0.27 16.57 4.60
C ILE A 12 1.07 17.83 4.80
N LYS A 13 0.46 18.82 5.45
CA LYS A 13 1.16 20.02 5.84
C LYS A 13 1.66 19.84 7.27
N VAL A 14 2.95 19.99 7.44
CA VAL A 14 3.59 19.86 8.74
C VAL A 14 3.99 21.24 9.22
N PRO A 15 3.52 21.68 10.39
CA PRO A 15 3.95 22.98 10.92
C PRO A 15 5.37 22.90 11.44
N VAL A 16 6.16 23.91 11.09
CA VAL A 16 7.51 24.08 11.62
C VAL A 16 7.53 25.39 12.41
N TYR A 17 7.80 25.26 13.70
CA TYR A 17 7.77 26.41 14.61
C TYR A 17 9.14 27.05 14.68
N LEU A 18 9.24 28.27 14.17
CA LEU A 18 10.44 29.07 14.23
C LEU A 18 10.29 30.11 15.33
N SER A 19 11.38 30.81 15.63
CA SER A 19 11.36 31.75 16.75
C SER A 19 10.45 32.97 16.48
N ASP A 20 10.25 33.33 15.22
CA ASP A 20 9.48 34.48 14.83
C ASP A 20 8.24 34.23 14.03
N ARG A 21 8.00 32.95 13.67
CA ARG A 21 6.84 32.56 12.83
C ARG A 21 6.67 31.06 12.81
N THR A 22 5.50 30.65 12.29
CA THR A 22 5.24 29.26 11.95
C THR A 22 5.19 29.12 10.44
N GLU A 23 5.91 28.18 9.89
CA GLU A 23 5.86 27.84 8.49
C GLU A 23 5.31 26.44 8.31
N TYR A 24 4.69 26.19 7.15
CA TYR A 24 4.11 24.88 6.84
C TYR A 24 4.88 24.26 5.70
N VAL A 25 5.29 23.01 5.91
CA VAL A 25 6.03 22.25 4.91
C VAL A 25 5.14 21.10 4.46
N VAL A 26 5.08 20.89 3.15
CA VAL A 26 4.35 19.78 2.59
C VAL A 26 5.24 18.54 2.65
N ALA A 27 4.73 17.48 3.26
CA ALA A 27 5.43 16.20 3.32
C ALA A 27 4.56 15.13 2.69
N GLU A 28 5.18 14.29 1.87
CA GLU A 28 4.49 13.14 1.29
C GLU A 28 4.69 11.93 2.20
N ILE A 29 3.59 11.27 2.50
CA ILE A 29 3.61 10.03 3.27
C ILE A 29 3.14 8.91 2.37
N GLN A 30 3.92 7.84 2.30
CA GLN A 30 3.56 6.63 1.57
C GLN A 30 3.19 5.56 2.60
N LEU A 31 1.93 5.13 2.55
CA LEU A 31 1.41 4.13 3.49
C LEU A 31 1.19 2.82 2.77
N ARG A 32 1.50 1.75 3.47
CA ARG A 32 1.26 0.39 2.98
C ARG A 32 0.46 -0.37 4.03
N THR A 33 -0.42 -1.25 3.56
CA THR A 33 -1.08 -2.17 4.48
C THR A 33 -0.13 -3.33 4.80
N ILE A 34 -0.33 -3.95 5.96
CA ILE A 34 0.44 -5.13 6.34
C ILE A 34 0.24 -6.24 5.33
N ALA A 35 -1.01 -6.40 4.85
CA ALA A 35 -1.32 -7.42 3.86
C ALA A 35 -0.55 -7.19 2.55
N MET A 36 -0.45 -5.93 2.11
CA MET A 36 0.28 -5.62 0.88
C MET A 36 1.78 -5.85 1.06
N ASP A 37 2.33 -5.50 2.21
CA ASP A 37 3.74 -5.75 2.49
C ASP A 37 4.03 -7.25 2.49
N PHE A 38 3.16 -8.05 3.07
CA PHE A 38 3.34 -9.50 3.07
C PHE A 38 3.23 -10.06 1.66
N TRP A 39 2.26 -9.57 0.87
CA TRP A 39 2.14 -9.96 -0.53
C TRP A 39 3.42 -9.68 -1.31
N ALA A 40 4.00 -8.49 -1.11
CA ALA A 40 5.23 -8.10 -1.80
C ALA A 40 6.38 -9.03 -1.43
N SER A 41 6.45 -9.46 -0.17
CA SER A 41 7.46 -10.39 0.29
C SER A 41 7.31 -11.75 -0.38
N LEU A 42 6.07 -12.25 -0.47
CA LEU A 42 5.81 -13.52 -1.16
C LEU A 42 6.14 -13.43 -2.65
N GLU A 43 5.78 -12.33 -3.28
CA GLU A 43 6.07 -12.12 -4.69
C GLU A 43 7.58 -12.08 -4.95
N HIS A 44 8.32 -11.45 -4.04
CA HIS A 44 9.78 -11.45 -4.12
C HIS A 44 10.32 -12.88 -4.02
N ASP A 45 9.84 -13.67 -3.07
CA ASP A 45 10.31 -15.04 -2.89
C ASP A 45 10.03 -15.89 -4.12
N ILE A 46 8.86 -15.72 -4.74
CA ILE A 46 8.50 -16.45 -5.96
C ILE A 46 9.43 -16.06 -7.10
N ARG A 47 9.67 -14.76 -7.27
CA ARG A 47 10.48 -14.25 -8.36
C ARG A 47 11.92 -14.75 -8.30
N TYR A 48 12.47 -14.82 -7.09
CA TYR A 48 13.89 -15.15 -6.90
C TYR A 48 14.13 -16.61 -6.51
N LYS A 49 13.11 -17.46 -6.58
CA LYS A 49 13.30 -18.87 -6.31
C LYS A 49 14.12 -19.50 -7.41
N LYS A 50 15.15 -20.25 -7.02
CA LYS A 50 16.06 -20.87 -7.99
C LYS A 50 15.41 -22.00 -8.76
N ASP A 51 14.59 -22.80 -8.09
CA ASP A 51 13.89 -23.92 -8.74
C ASP A 51 12.43 -23.57 -8.93
N LYS A 52 12.11 -23.04 -10.10
CA LYS A 52 10.74 -22.65 -10.43
C LYS A 52 9.80 -23.85 -10.51
N ALA A 53 10.34 -25.04 -10.82
CA ALA A 53 9.51 -26.24 -10.88
C ALA A 53 9.01 -26.68 -9.52
N ALA A 54 9.64 -26.22 -8.43
CA ALA A 54 9.20 -26.54 -7.08
C ALA A 54 8.06 -25.63 -6.60
N LEU A 55 7.70 -24.59 -7.36
CA LEU A 55 6.60 -23.72 -6.99
C LEU A 55 5.27 -24.46 -7.14
N PRO A 56 4.32 -24.21 -6.22
CA PRO A 56 3.00 -24.81 -6.34
C PRO A 56 2.30 -24.41 -7.64
N THR A 57 1.52 -25.33 -8.20
CA THR A 57 0.74 -25.06 -9.39
C THR A 57 -0.27 -23.95 -9.12
N GLY A 58 -0.35 -22.98 -10.05
CA GLY A 58 -1.32 -21.89 -9.94
C GLY A 58 -0.94 -20.80 -8.96
N ILE A 59 0.30 -20.81 -8.44
CA ILE A 59 0.70 -19.82 -7.43
C ILE A 59 0.68 -18.41 -7.99
N ASN A 60 1.07 -18.21 -9.24
CA ASN A 60 1.08 -16.88 -9.84
C ASN A 60 -0.34 -16.30 -9.97
N GLU A 61 -1.27 -17.13 -10.44
CA GLU A 61 -2.66 -16.69 -10.57
C GLU A 61 -3.26 -16.37 -9.21
N GLN A 62 -2.92 -17.16 -8.20
CA GLN A 62 -3.38 -16.93 -6.85
C GLN A 62 -2.80 -15.64 -6.28
N MET A 63 -1.55 -15.34 -6.59
CA MET A 63 -0.93 -14.09 -6.16
C MET A 63 -1.63 -12.88 -6.77
N PHE A 64 -1.99 -12.95 -8.06
CA PHE A 64 -2.73 -11.87 -8.70
C PHE A 64 -4.10 -11.70 -8.07
N ALA A 65 -4.80 -12.79 -7.80
CA ALA A 65 -6.11 -12.71 -7.17
C ALA A 65 -6.02 -12.07 -5.79
N CYS A 66 -5.02 -12.42 -5.01
CA CYS A 66 -4.82 -11.82 -3.69
C CYS A 66 -4.52 -10.32 -3.80
N ALA A 67 -3.72 -9.91 -4.76
CA ALA A 67 -3.42 -8.49 -4.94
C ALA A 67 -4.69 -7.70 -5.25
N ASP A 68 -5.56 -8.25 -6.10
CA ASP A 68 -6.83 -7.60 -6.42
C ASP A 68 -7.74 -7.51 -5.20
N GLU A 69 -7.79 -8.56 -4.39
CA GLU A 69 -8.59 -8.57 -3.17
C GLU A 69 -8.07 -7.53 -2.17
N ILE A 70 -6.77 -7.45 -2.00
CA ILE A 70 -6.16 -6.46 -1.11
C ILE A 70 -6.47 -5.04 -1.59
N ALA A 71 -6.34 -4.79 -2.88
CA ALA A 71 -6.64 -3.49 -3.46
C ALA A 71 -8.10 -3.10 -3.25
N ASP A 72 -9.00 -4.07 -3.36
CA ASP A 72 -10.42 -3.83 -3.15
C ASP A 72 -10.70 -3.45 -1.69
N ILE A 73 -10.10 -4.16 -0.76
CA ILE A 73 -10.24 -3.86 0.67
C ILE A 73 -9.68 -2.47 0.98
N ASP A 74 -8.51 -2.13 0.40
CA ASP A 74 -7.92 -0.82 0.59
C ASP A 74 -8.87 0.29 0.13
N ARG A 75 -9.49 0.13 -1.03
CA ARG A 75 -10.45 1.12 -1.53
C ARG A 75 -11.63 1.26 -0.60
N LYS A 76 -12.15 0.16 -0.09
CA LYS A 76 -13.28 0.18 0.84
C LYS A 76 -12.92 0.90 2.13
N MET A 77 -11.73 0.66 2.65
CA MET A 77 -11.28 1.32 3.87
C MET A 77 -11.09 2.81 3.66
N GLN A 78 -10.53 3.21 2.51
CA GLN A 78 -10.38 4.62 2.17
C GLN A 78 -11.74 5.30 2.03
N ASP A 79 -12.70 4.64 1.40
CA ASP A 79 -14.05 5.17 1.28
C ASP A 79 -14.68 5.38 2.64
N MET A 80 -14.56 4.40 3.54
CA MET A 80 -15.05 4.53 4.89
C MET A 80 -14.40 5.68 5.63
N TYR A 81 -13.08 5.81 5.47
CA TYR A 81 -12.34 6.90 6.10
C TYR A 81 -12.89 8.26 5.67
N HIS A 82 -13.07 8.44 4.35
CA HIS A 82 -13.58 9.70 3.83
C HIS A 82 -15.01 9.98 4.32
N ARG A 83 -15.83 8.95 4.40
CA ARG A 83 -17.21 9.12 4.88
C ARG A 83 -17.25 9.49 6.36
N ILE A 84 -16.35 8.93 7.15
CA ILE A 84 -16.24 9.28 8.56
C ILE A 84 -15.78 10.73 8.70
N GLN A 85 -14.81 11.15 7.91
CA GLN A 85 -14.33 12.54 7.92
C GLN A 85 -15.42 13.52 7.53
N ALA A 86 -16.24 13.16 6.54
CA ALA A 86 -17.31 14.03 6.08
C ALA A 86 -18.42 14.18 7.11
N ALA A 87 -18.55 13.25 8.04
CA ALA A 87 -19.58 13.29 9.08
C ALA A 87 -19.20 14.17 10.27
N GLU A 88 -17.96 14.61 10.36
CA GLU A 88 -17.49 15.45 11.47
C GLU A 88 -17.95 16.91 11.36
#